data_67313dd7af5290051b89c1f470d46c56
#
_entry.id   67313dd7af5290051b89c1f470d46c56
#
_cell.length_a   1.000
_cell.length_b   1.000
_cell.length_c   1.000
_cell.angle_alpha   90.00
_cell.angle_beta   90.00
_cell.angle_gamma   90.00
#
_symmetry.space_group_name_H-M   'P 1'
#
loop_
_entity.id
_entity.type
_entity.pdbx_description
1 polymer ?
#
loop_
_entity_poly.entity_id
_entity_poly.type
_entity_poly.pdbx_seq_one_letter_code
_entity_poly.pdbx_strand_id
1 'polypeptide(L)'
;MGDNVLIIGGGPVGLSVALWCKFFGARHIIVSDLVKTRADQAVKFGATAAIDASKEDVSESFFIEAGSHPSVIFDAVGVAGSMQLAIDYAPNYSRVLVVGLCMVSDSFQPAMAVVKEVDISFCFCYHRSYFEKTFDMLAQNRIDTKGLVTKSINLEDFPQAFEDLKKPSDQIKVMLEPF
;
A
#
# COMPACT_ATOMS: atom_id res chain seq x y z
N MET A 1 -16.52 3.54 5.51
CA MET A 1 -17.09 2.17 5.34
C MET A 1 -17.65 2.06 3.94
N GLY A 2 -17.48 0.90 3.29
CA GLY A 2 -18.01 0.66 1.96
C GLY A 2 -17.22 1.30 0.80
N ASP A 3 -16.08 1.89 1.06
CA ASP A 3 -15.20 2.46 0.03
C ASP A 3 -14.62 1.38 -0.90
N ASN A 4 -14.43 1.72 -2.15
CA ASN A 4 -13.63 0.97 -3.10
C ASN A 4 -12.22 1.55 -3.09
N VAL A 5 -11.25 0.74 -2.69
CA VAL A 5 -9.88 1.18 -2.39
C VAL A 5 -8.90 0.57 -3.38
N LEU A 6 -8.17 1.44 -4.08
CA LEU A 6 -6.98 1.06 -4.84
C LEU A 6 -5.73 1.35 -4.01
N ILE A 7 -4.84 0.37 -3.89
CA ILE A 7 -3.55 0.54 -3.23
C ILE A 7 -2.46 0.31 -4.29
N ILE A 8 -1.67 1.35 -4.55
CA ILE A 8 -0.52 1.28 -5.45
C ILE A 8 0.68 0.86 -4.61
N GLY A 9 1.22 -0.33 -4.90
CA GLY A 9 2.34 -0.95 -4.20
C GLY A 9 1.93 -2.04 -3.21
N GLY A 10 2.41 -3.27 -3.45
CA GLY A 10 2.23 -4.48 -2.64
C GLY A 10 3.35 -4.74 -1.63
N GLY A 11 4.11 -3.69 -1.26
CA GLY A 11 5.14 -3.76 -0.23
C GLY A 11 4.56 -3.74 1.20
N PRO A 12 5.42 -3.75 2.25
CA PRO A 12 4.97 -3.83 3.64
C PRO A 12 3.98 -2.71 4.03
N VAL A 13 4.14 -1.51 3.46
CA VAL A 13 3.22 -0.38 3.72
C VAL A 13 1.87 -0.65 3.08
N GLY A 14 1.83 -1.01 1.78
CA GLY A 14 0.58 -1.30 1.07
C GLY A 14 -0.18 -2.48 1.66
N LEU A 15 0.52 -3.55 2.07
CA LEU A 15 -0.10 -4.69 2.75
C LEU A 15 -0.71 -4.31 4.11
N SER A 16 -0.03 -3.42 4.86
CA SER A 16 -0.58 -2.87 6.10
C SER A 16 -1.82 -2.02 5.84
N VAL A 17 -1.82 -1.20 4.78
CA VAL A 17 -3.01 -0.43 4.36
C VAL A 17 -4.16 -1.36 4.00
N ALA A 18 -3.91 -2.44 3.24
CA ALA A 18 -4.95 -3.42 2.88
C ALA A 18 -5.58 -4.04 4.13
N LEU A 19 -4.77 -4.42 5.11
CA LEU A 19 -5.21 -4.99 6.38
C LEU A 19 -6.12 -4.02 7.15
N TRP A 20 -5.72 -2.76 7.25
CA TRP A 20 -6.52 -1.73 7.91
C TRP A 20 -7.80 -1.38 7.13
N CYS A 21 -7.74 -1.33 5.79
CA CYS A 21 -8.93 -1.12 4.96
C CYS A 21 -9.96 -2.24 5.18
N LYS A 22 -9.51 -3.49 5.28
CA LYS A 22 -10.38 -4.62 5.65
C LYS A 22 -10.99 -4.44 7.03
N PHE A 23 -10.17 -4.10 8.03
CA PHE A 23 -10.63 -3.88 9.40
C PHE A 23 -11.69 -2.78 9.48
N PHE A 24 -11.52 -1.69 8.73
CA PHE A 24 -12.46 -0.57 8.67
C PHE A 24 -13.64 -0.80 7.71
N GLY A 25 -13.77 -1.97 7.10
CA GLY A 25 -14.93 -2.35 6.30
C GLY A 25 -14.99 -1.69 4.93
N ALA A 26 -13.87 -1.57 4.24
CA ALA A 26 -13.85 -1.25 2.82
C ALA A 26 -14.55 -2.37 2.04
N ARG A 27 -15.25 -2.02 0.94
CA ARG A 27 -16.01 -2.96 0.14
C ARG A 27 -15.11 -3.77 -0.79
N HIS A 28 -14.31 -3.07 -1.58
CA HIS A 28 -13.29 -3.65 -2.43
C HIS A 28 -11.94 -3.07 -2.04
N ILE A 29 -10.93 -3.92 -1.94
CA ILE A 29 -9.56 -3.57 -1.62
C ILE A 29 -8.69 -4.23 -2.68
N ILE A 30 -8.19 -3.44 -3.62
CA ILE A 30 -7.44 -3.96 -4.76
C ILE A 30 -6.02 -3.40 -4.68
N VAL A 31 -5.04 -4.29 -4.73
CA VAL A 31 -3.62 -3.91 -4.67
C VAL A 31 -3.00 -4.11 -6.03
N SER A 32 -2.33 -3.09 -6.56
CA SER A 32 -1.55 -3.15 -7.80
C SER A 32 -0.05 -3.08 -7.49
N ASP A 33 0.75 -3.91 -8.15
CA ASP A 33 2.21 -3.86 -8.09
C ASP A 33 2.78 -4.28 -9.44
N LEU A 34 3.97 -3.76 -9.79
CA LEU A 34 4.72 -4.18 -10.98
C LEU A 34 5.28 -5.60 -10.84
N VAL A 35 5.40 -6.09 -9.61
CA VAL A 35 5.83 -7.45 -9.29
C VAL A 35 4.61 -8.27 -8.89
N LYS A 36 4.15 -9.14 -9.80
CA LYS A 36 2.93 -9.94 -9.60
C LYS A 36 2.89 -10.67 -8.25
N THR A 37 3.98 -11.27 -7.82
CA THR A 37 4.03 -12.00 -6.55
C THR A 37 3.77 -11.10 -5.34
N ARG A 38 4.17 -9.83 -5.39
CA ARG A 38 3.87 -8.84 -4.35
C ARG A 38 2.39 -8.45 -4.34
N ALA A 39 1.80 -8.25 -5.52
CA ALA A 39 0.37 -7.99 -5.63
C ALA A 39 -0.44 -9.17 -5.08
N ASP A 40 -0.13 -10.39 -5.49
CA ASP A 40 -0.84 -11.61 -5.10
C ASP A 40 -0.78 -11.87 -3.58
N GLN A 41 0.32 -11.50 -2.92
CA GLN A 41 0.43 -11.62 -1.46
C GLN A 41 -0.61 -10.78 -0.71
N ALA A 42 -1.08 -9.68 -1.30
CA ALA A 42 -2.01 -8.77 -0.64
C ALA A 42 -3.35 -9.42 -0.28
N VAL A 43 -3.77 -10.46 -1.00
CA VAL A 43 -4.99 -11.21 -0.68
C VAL A 43 -4.92 -11.84 0.71
N LYS A 44 -3.75 -12.27 1.16
CA LYS A 44 -3.54 -12.80 2.51
C LYS A 44 -3.75 -11.74 3.61
N PHE A 45 -3.55 -10.47 3.25
CA PHE A 45 -3.67 -9.33 4.16
C PHE A 45 -4.96 -8.53 3.97
N GLY A 46 -5.93 -9.11 3.26
CA GLY A 46 -7.27 -8.53 3.20
C GLY A 46 -7.66 -7.86 1.91
N ALA A 47 -6.78 -7.83 0.90
CA ALA A 47 -7.18 -7.42 -0.43
C ALA A 47 -8.21 -8.39 -1.00
N THR A 48 -9.18 -7.86 -1.74
CA THR A 48 -10.21 -8.64 -2.43
C THR A 48 -9.73 -9.13 -3.79
N ALA A 49 -8.80 -8.39 -4.41
CA ALA A 49 -8.15 -8.74 -5.66
C ALA A 49 -6.73 -8.13 -5.74
N ALA A 50 -5.95 -8.59 -6.71
CA ALA A 50 -4.60 -8.13 -6.99
C ALA A 50 -4.42 -7.92 -8.51
N ILE A 51 -3.72 -6.85 -8.90
CA ILE A 51 -3.47 -6.46 -10.29
C ILE A 51 -1.97 -6.50 -10.57
N ASP A 52 -1.58 -7.19 -11.63
CA ASP A 52 -0.22 -7.16 -12.20
C ASP A 52 -0.07 -5.91 -13.08
N ALA A 53 0.34 -4.80 -12.47
CA ALA A 53 0.49 -3.51 -13.16
C ALA A 53 1.59 -3.51 -14.25
N SER A 54 2.38 -4.59 -14.37
CA SER A 54 3.34 -4.76 -15.46
C SER A 54 2.70 -5.23 -16.77
N LYS A 55 1.47 -5.75 -16.71
CA LYS A 55 0.77 -6.38 -17.84
C LYS A 55 -0.64 -5.89 -18.06
N GLU A 56 -1.27 -5.32 -17.04
CA GLU A 56 -2.66 -4.97 -17.01
C GLU A 56 -2.84 -3.44 -16.93
N ASP A 57 -3.87 -2.92 -17.57
CA ASP A 57 -4.36 -1.58 -17.26
C ASP A 57 -5.03 -1.59 -15.89
N VAL A 58 -4.45 -0.85 -14.94
CA VAL A 58 -4.91 -0.86 -13.54
C VAL A 58 -6.32 -0.28 -13.41
N SER A 59 -6.67 0.75 -14.17
CA SER A 59 -7.99 1.37 -14.10
C SER A 59 -9.08 0.45 -14.64
N GLU A 60 -8.81 -0.22 -15.75
CA GLU A 60 -9.73 -1.17 -16.38
C GLU A 60 -9.90 -2.42 -15.50
N SER A 61 -8.78 -3.01 -15.04
CA SER A 61 -8.80 -4.20 -14.18
C SER A 61 -9.49 -3.90 -12.85
N PHE A 62 -9.27 -2.71 -12.27
CA PHE A 62 -9.98 -2.29 -11.07
C PHE A 62 -11.50 -2.22 -11.31
N PHE A 63 -11.92 -1.63 -12.43
CA PHE A 63 -13.36 -1.53 -12.76
C PHE A 63 -13.99 -2.91 -12.97
N ILE A 64 -13.30 -3.83 -13.62
CA ILE A 64 -13.77 -5.21 -13.81
C ILE A 64 -13.97 -5.90 -12.46
N GLU A 65 -13.02 -5.79 -11.56
CA GLU A 65 -13.04 -6.46 -10.25
C GLU A 65 -14.05 -5.85 -9.27
N ALA A 66 -14.16 -4.52 -9.24
CA ALA A 66 -14.98 -3.81 -8.26
C ALA A 66 -16.37 -3.42 -8.78
N GLY A 67 -16.60 -3.48 -10.09
CA GLY A 67 -17.83 -2.99 -10.74
C GLY A 67 -18.00 -1.46 -10.70
N SER A 68 -16.97 -0.73 -10.31
CA SER A 68 -16.95 0.73 -10.21
C SER A 68 -15.52 1.25 -10.06
N HIS A 69 -15.31 2.55 -10.17
CA HIS A 69 -14.01 3.17 -9.93
C HIS A 69 -13.67 3.27 -8.43
N PRO A 70 -12.38 3.44 -8.07
CA PRO A 70 -11.98 3.62 -6.68
C PRO A 70 -12.48 4.95 -6.11
N SER A 71 -12.96 4.95 -4.88
CA SER A 71 -13.27 6.19 -4.13
C SER A 71 -12.07 6.69 -3.33
N VAL A 72 -11.13 5.78 -3.04
CA VAL A 72 -9.89 6.06 -2.29
C VAL A 72 -8.71 5.38 -2.97
N ILE A 73 -7.64 6.13 -3.17
CA ILE A 73 -6.38 5.62 -3.71
C ILE A 73 -5.27 5.85 -2.69
N PHE A 74 -4.50 4.82 -2.39
CA PHE A 74 -3.28 4.94 -1.58
C PHE A 74 -2.05 4.80 -2.48
N ASP A 75 -1.18 5.82 -2.46
CA ASP A 75 0.18 5.66 -2.96
C ASP A 75 1.07 5.13 -1.83
N ALA A 76 1.42 3.86 -1.90
CA ALA A 76 2.29 3.17 -0.94
C ALA A 76 3.67 2.83 -1.54
N VAL A 77 4.03 3.43 -2.69
CA VAL A 77 5.30 3.19 -3.39
C VAL A 77 6.38 4.17 -2.98
N GLY A 78 6.11 5.48 -3.07
CA GLY A 78 7.05 6.51 -2.67
C GLY A 78 8.24 6.68 -3.63
N VAL A 79 8.03 6.56 -4.92
CA VAL A 79 9.03 6.84 -5.96
C VAL A 79 8.59 8.01 -6.83
N ALA A 80 9.53 8.64 -7.54
CA ALA A 80 9.19 9.69 -8.48
C ALA A 80 8.19 9.18 -9.54
N GLY A 81 7.16 9.98 -9.82
CA GLY A 81 6.06 9.66 -10.72
C GLY A 81 4.88 8.93 -10.06
N SER A 82 5.01 8.39 -8.85
CA SER A 82 3.91 7.68 -8.19
C SER A 82 2.74 8.61 -7.85
N MET A 83 3.03 9.87 -7.55
CA MET A 83 2.01 10.89 -7.31
C MET A 83 1.17 11.17 -8.56
N GLN A 84 1.81 11.32 -9.72
CA GLN A 84 1.10 11.50 -10.99
C GLN A 84 0.24 10.27 -11.29
N LEU A 85 0.79 9.08 -11.12
CA LEU A 85 0.08 7.82 -11.33
C LEU A 85 -1.18 7.72 -10.45
N ALA A 86 -1.07 8.11 -9.18
CA ALA A 86 -2.22 8.11 -8.28
C ALA A 86 -3.32 9.09 -8.73
N ILE A 87 -2.92 10.27 -9.25
CA ILE A 87 -3.86 11.26 -9.83
C ILE A 87 -4.50 10.72 -11.12
N ASP A 88 -3.74 10.00 -11.94
CA ASP A 88 -4.25 9.45 -13.20
C ASP A 88 -5.32 8.39 -12.93
N TYR A 89 -5.12 7.52 -11.95
CA TYR A 89 -6.11 6.52 -11.53
C TYR A 89 -7.30 7.10 -10.76
N ALA A 90 -7.17 8.31 -10.24
CA ALA A 90 -8.21 8.96 -9.46
C ALA A 90 -9.39 9.39 -10.32
N PRO A 91 -10.62 8.93 -10.07
CA PRO A 91 -11.82 9.51 -10.67
C PRO A 91 -12.16 10.86 -10.01
N ASN A 92 -13.18 11.55 -10.56
CA ASN A 92 -13.67 12.80 -9.98
C ASN A 92 -14.14 12.58 -8.53
N TYR A 93 -13.86 13.55 -7.65
CA TYR A 93 -14.27 13.58 -6.24
C TYR A 93 -13.69 12.45 -5.39
N SER A 94 -12.60 11.82 -5.83
CA SER A 94 -11.92 10.77 -5.08
C SER A 94 -10.88 11.34 -4.10
N ARG A 95 -10.39 10.48 -3.24
CA ARG A 95 -9.34 10.82 -2.28
C ARG A 95 -8.05 10.07 -2.59
N VAL A 96 -6.94 10.78 -2.65
CA VAL A 96 -5.59 10.23 -2.77
C VAL A 96 -4.84 10.42 -1.47
N LEU A 97 -4.37 9.33 -0.86
CA LEU A 97 -3.56 9.34 0.35
C LEU A 97 -2.14 8.86 0.01
N VAL A 98 -1.19 9.76 0.17
CA VAL A 98 0.23 9.46 -0.08
C VAL A 98 0.87 9.01 1.23
N VAL A 99 1.15 7.72 1.33
CA VAL A 99 1.79 7.08 2.49
C VAL A 99 3.21 6.61 2.16
N GLY A 100 3.53 6.49 0.88
CA GLY A 100 4.89 6.26 0.40
C GLY A 100 5.76 7.51 0.56
N LEU A 101 7.03 7.32 0.89
CA LEU A 101 7.96 8.43 1.09
C LEU A 101 8.93 8.53 -0.09
N CYS A 102 8.69 9.48 -0.99
CA CYS A 102 9.61 9.82 -2.07
C CYS A 102 10.70 10.78 -1.54
N MET A 103 11.96 10.33 -1.60
CA MET A 103 13.12 11.10 -1.09
C MET A 103 13.81 11.96 -2.16
N VAL A 104 13.27 11.99 -3.37
CA VAL A 104 13.76 12.79 -4.48
C VAL A 104 12.70 13.77 -4.94
N SER A 105 13.09 14.76 -5.75
CA SER A 105 12.10 15.67 -6.36
C SER A 105 11.16 14.89 -7.27
N ASP A 106 9.85 15.13 -7.11
CA ASP A 106 8.81 14.59 -7.95
C ASP A 106 8.03 15.72 -8.62
N SER A 107 7.42 15.43 -9.75
CA SER A 107 6.59 16.38 -10.51
C SER A 107 5.30 15.72 -10.95
N PHE A 108 4.21 16.46 -10.85
CA PHE A 108 2.90 16.03 -11.34
C PHE A 108 2.16 17.21 -11.95
N GLN A 109 1.06 16.97 -12.64
CA GLN A 109 0.23 17.99 -13.26
C GLN A 109 -0.93 18.39 -12.32
N PRO A 110 -0.80 19.47 -11.56
CA PRO A 110 -1.84 19.90 -10.61
C PRO A 110 -3.20 20.15 -11.27
N ALA A 111 -3.20 20.61 -12.53
CA ALA A 111 -4.42 20.88 -13.28
C ALA A 111 -5.33 19.66 -13.37
N MET A 112 -4.77 18.45 -13.49
CA MET A 112 -5.57 17.21 -13.54
C MET A 112 -6.27 16.94 -12.20
N ALA A 113 -5.58 17.16 -11.09
CA ALA A 113 -6.17 17.03 -9.77
C ALA A 113 -7.29 18.06 -9.52
N VAL A 114 -7.08 19.30 -9.99
CA VAL A 114 -8.08 20.37 -9.89
C VAL A 114 -9.33 20.06 -10.73
N VAL A 115 -9.16 19.63 -11.98
CA VAL A 115 -10.30 19.31 -12.87
C VAL A 115 -11.10 18.12 -12.34
N LYS A 116 -10.44 17.17 -11.69
CA LYS A 116 -11.09 15.99 -11.08
C LYS A 116 -11.61 16.27 -9.65
N GLU A 117 -11.32 17.44 -9.09
CA GLU A 117 -11.66 17.80 -7.70
C GLU A 117 -11.21 16.72 -6.71
N VAL A 118 -9.93 16.28 -6.84
CA VAL A 118 -9.35 15.22 -6.01
C VAL A 118 -8.83 15.80 -4.70
N ASP A 119 -9.23 15.21 -3.59
CA ASP A 119 -8.64 15.50 -2.28
C ASP A 119 -7.32 14.73 -2.13
N ILE A 120 -6.21 15.45 -1.90
CA ILE A 120 -4.89 14.85 -1.72
C ILE A 120 -4.39 15.09 -0.30
N SER A 121 -4.01 14.02 0.37
CA SER A 121 -3.47 14.06 1.73
C SER A 121 -2.14 13.33 1.82
N PHE A 122 -1.16 13.96 2.44
CA PHE A 122 0.14 13.36 2.73
C PHE A 122 0.17 12.85 4.16
N CYS A 123 0.61 11.61 4.33
CA CYS A 123 0.68 10.97 5.64
C CYS A 123 2.15 10.70 5.99
N PHE A 124 2.59 11.19 7.13
CA PHE A 124 3.96 10.95 7.59
C PHE A 124 3.96 10.37 8.99
N CYS A 125 4.66 9.25 9.15
CA CYS A 125 4.83 8.58 10.43
C CYS A 125 3.51 8.34 11.19
N TYR A 126 3.56 8.41 12.50
CA TYR A 126 2.41 8.18 13.36
C TYR A 126 2.59 8.95 14.69
N HIS A 127 1.49 9.37 15.25
CA HIS A 127 1.45 9.89 16.61
C HIS A 127 1.47 8.72 17.60
N ARG A 128 2.03 8.93 18.80
CA ARG A 128 2.12 7.92 19.86
C ARG A 128 0.79 7.19 20.12
N SER A 129 -0.32 7.90 20.09
CA SER A 129 -1.65 7.33 20.28
C SER A 129 -2.05 6.29 19.22
N TYR A 130 -1.54 6.41 17.99
CA TYR A 130 -1.80 5.41 16.95
C TYR A 130 -0.98 4.13 17.19
N PHE A 131 0.24 4.29 17.69
CA PHE A 131 1.06 3.15 18.10
C PHE A 131 0.37 2.35 19.22
N GLU A 132 -0.08 3.05 20.27
CA GLU A 132 -0.79 2.43 21.40
C GLU A 132 -2.07 1.70 20.94
N LYS A 133 -2.89 2.36 20.12
CA LYS A 133 -4.10 1.72 19.55
C LYS A 133 -3.80 0.49 18.70
N THR A 134 -2.74 0.55 17.87
CA THR A 134 -2.34 -0.59 17.04
C THR A 134 -1.87 -1.74 17.92
N PHE A 135 -1.11 -1.45 18.96
CA PHE A 135 -0.67 -2.45 19.93
C PHE A 135 -1.88 -3.12 20.62
N ASP A 136 -2.87 -2.35 21.05
CA ASP A 136 -4.10 -2.90 21.63
C ASP A 136 -4.86 -3.81 20.65
N MET A 137 -4.93 -3.43 19.36
CA MET A 137 -5.57 -4.25 18.34
C MET A 137 -4.84 -5.57 18.12
N LEU A 138 -3.50 -5.56 18.15
CA LEU A 138 -2.67 -6.75 18.06
C LEU A 138 -2.84 -7.63 19.31
N ALA A 139 -2.78 -7.06 20.51
CA ALA A 139 -2.93 -7.79 21.77
C ALA A 139 -4.30 -8.46 21.90
N GLN A 140 -5.34 -7.84 21.35
CA GLN A 140 -6.70 -8.36 21.34
C GLN A 140 -6.99 -9.30 20.15
N ASN A 141 -6.00 -9.59 19.29
CA ASN A 141 -6.15 -10.38 18.07
C ASN A 141 -7.25 -9.86 17.12
N ARG A 142 -7.47 -8.54 17.09
CA ARG A 142 -8.47 -7.91 16.21
C ARG A 142 -7.97 -7.72 14.78
N ILE A 143 -6.66 -7.71 14.58
CA ILE A 143 -5.99 -7.69 13.28
C ILE A 143 -4.99 -8.85 13.22
N ASP A 144 -4.93 -9.53 12.08
CA ASP A 144 -3.99 -10.63 11.85
C ASP A 144 -2.81 -10.15 11.01
N THR A 145 -1.64 -10.10 11.61
CA THR A 145 -0.39 -9.67 10.96
C THR A 145 0.54 -10.84 10.63
N LYS A 146 0.06 -12.09 10.80
CA LYS A 146 0.86 -13.27 10.50
C LYS A 146 1.34 -13.27 9.05
N GLY A 147 2.65 -13.42 8.90
CA GLY A 147 3.31 -13.42 7.59
C GLY A 147 3.76 -12.04 7.09
N LEU A 148 3.45 -10.93 7.77
CA LEU A 148 4.08 -9.64 7.45
C LEU A 148 5.59 -9.68 7.74
N VAL A 149 6.00 -10.25 8.88
CA VAL A 149 7.41 -10.54 9.15
C VAL A 149 7.74 -11.86 8.47
N THR A 150 8.55 -11.80 7.42
CA THR A 150 8.90 -12.96 6.60
C THR A 150 10.22 -13.59 7.00
N LYS A 151 11.07 -12.84 7.68
CA LYS A 151 12.38 -13.31 8.13
C LYS A 151 12.82 -12.56 9.37
N SER A 152 13.41 -13.27 10.33
CA SER A 152 14.19 -12.71 11.43
C SER A 152 15.66 -13.10 11.23
N ILE A 153 16.55 -12.19 11.49
CA ILE A 153 18.00 -12.36 11.32
C ILE A 153 18.74 -11.80 12.53
N ASN A 154 19.93 -12.33 12.79
CA ASN A 154 20.84 -11.78 13.79
C ASN A 154 21.44 -10.45 13.32
N LEU A 155 21.91 -9.64 14.24
CA LEU A 155 22.51 -8.34 13.96
C LEU A 155 23.74 -8.46 13.03
N GLU A 156 24.50 -9.54 13.16
CA GLU A 156 25.68 -9.81 12.33
C GLU A 156 25.36 -10.00 10.85
N ASP A 157 24.16 -10.54 10.53
CA ASP A 157 23.69 -10.80 9.17
C ASP A 157 23.09 -9.54 8.49
N PHE A 158 22.94 -8.44 9.26
CA PHE A 158 22.27 -7.23 8.78
C PHE A 158 22.86 -6.65 7.49
N PRO A 159 24.20 -6.49 7.35
CA PRO A 159 24.78 -5.88 6.15
C PRO A 159 24.39 -6.64 4.88
N GLN A 160 24.46 -7.96 4.91
CA GLN A 160 24.11 -8.81 3.75
C GLN A 160 22.61 -8.78 3.49
N ALA A 161 21.77 -8.90 4.52
CA ALA A 161 20.32 -8.86 4.37
C ALA A 161 19.84 -7.51 3.82
N PHE A 162 20.47 -6.40 4.22
CA PHE A 162 20.15 -5.07 3.69
C PHE A 162 20.47 -4.95 2.19
N GLU A 163 21.60 -5.51 1.74
CA GLU A 163 21.93 -5.55 0.32
C GLU A 163 20.97 -6.44 -0.48
N ASP A 164 20.56 -7.57 0.10
CA ASP A 164 19.62 -8.49 -0.56
C ASP A 164 18.22 -7.87 -0.74
N LEU A 165 17.77 -7.02 0.19
CA LEU A 165 16.48 -6.31 0.10
C LEU A 165 16.43 -5.27 -1.03
N LYS A 166 17.58 -4.87 -1.59
CA LYS A 166 17.63 -4.00 -2.79
C LYS A 166 17.17 -4.74 -4.06
N LYS A 167 17.17 -6.07 -4.02
CA LYS A 167 16.74 -6.91 -5.13
C LYS A 167 15.27 -7.32 -4.96
N PRO A 168 14.52 -7.46 -6.06
CA PRO A 168 13.17 -8.02 -5.99
C PRO A 168 13.18 -9.38 -5.29
N SER A 169 12.36 -9.54 -4.28
CA SER A 169 12.24 -10.79 -3.51
C SER A 169 10.85 -10.92 -2.92
N ASP A 170 10.52 -12.10 -2.42
CA ASP A 170 9.26 -12.39 -1.72
C ASP A 170 9.27 -11.91 -0.25
N GLN A 171 10.37 -11.27 0.18
CA GLN A 171 10.46 -10.72 1.53
C GLN A 171 9.55 -9.50 1.66
N ILE A 172 8.71 -9.51 2.69
CA ILE A 172 7.83 -8.38 3.05
C ILE A 172 8.56 -7.53 4.09
N LYS A 173 8.85 -8.11 5.24
CA LYS A 173 9.54 -7.44 6.35
C LYS A 173 10.59 -8.37 6.95
N VAL A 174 11.83 -7.89 7.00
CA VAL A 174 12.92 -8.57 7.72
C VAL A 174 13.12 -7.86 9.05
N MET A 175 13.11 -8.62 10.15
CA MET A 175 13.34 -8.12 11.50
C MET A 175 14.72 -8.51 11.99
N LEU A 176 15.33 -7.64 12.80
CA LEU A 176 16.57 -7.92 13.51
C LEU A 176 16.24 -8.46 14.90
N GLU A 177 16.87 -9.55 15.28
CA GLU A 177 16.85 -10.08 16.63
C GLU A 177 18.17 -9.69 17.30
N PRO A 178 18.15 -8.78 18.28
CA PRO A 178 19.38 -8.23 18.85
C PRO A 178 20.10 -9.19 19.81
N PHE A 179 19.46 -10.31 20.21
CA PHE A 179 20.02 -11.29 21.18
C PHE A 179 19.58 -12.70 20.82
#